data_5ba41b062c0b95965be07ce2d2a39d43
#
_entry.id   5ba41b062c0b95965be07ce2d2a39d43
#
_cell.length_a   1.000
_cell.length_b   1.000
_cell.length_c   1.000
_cell.angle_alpha   90.00
_cell.angle_beta   90.00
_cell.angle_gamma   90.00
#
_symmetry.space_group_name_H-M   'P 1'
#
loop_
_entity.id
_entity.type
_entity.pdbx_description
1 polymer ?
#
loop_
_entity_poly.entity_id
_entity_poly.type
_entity_poly.pdbx_seq_one_letter_code
_entity_poly.pdbx_strand_id
1 'polypeptide(L)'
;MNQTSKFETPTGPHLTRIQRFFHFVRRHWVIIIVTIVIVVAGIIFIRSNMTGKKSLNGERPQPVTAVMTNKADFDVYLKGLGTVIPTNTVTVKSQVSGQLMSVRFKEGQHVSKGDLIAEIDPRPFQVQLMQAEGQLARDEAFLKNAESDLALYKQLIAQDSIAAQQVTTQDSLVKQYRGVIETDKGQIANAKLQLIYARVIAPVTGRVGLRQVDPGNMVQITDSNGIIVITQLQPVTVVFSLPQDNLTILLKRWNAGATNLPVQAFDQEGKVLLASGKLLAIDNQIDTTTGTVKLKAIFDNKDN
;
A
#
# COMPACT_ATOMS: atom_id res chain seq x y z
N MET A 1 59.64 101.87 0.12
CA MET A 1 60.96 102.21 0.64
C MET A 1 61.94 101.41 -0.09
N ASN A 2 62.52 101.99 -1.07
CA ASN A 2 63.95 102.37 -1.21
C ASN A 2 64.81 101.12 -1.25
N GLN A 3 65.67 100.94 -2.11
CA GLN A 3 66.41 101.67 -3.18
C GLN A 3 67.38 100.66 -3.78
N THR A 4 67.46 100.68 -5.04
CA THR A 4 68.60 101.07 -5.88
C THR A 4 69.88 100.30 -5.64
N SER A 5 70.61 99.93 -6.50
CA SER A 5 71.33 100.33 -7.73
C SER A 5 72.53 99.44 -7.82
N LYS A 6 73.20 99.17 -8.82
CA LYS A 6 73.79 99.77 -9.95
C LYS A 6 74.83 98.81 -10.57
N PHE A 7 74.84 98.73 -11.87
CA PHE A 7 76.02 98.75 -12.76
C PHE A 7 77.36 98.14 -12.33
N GLU A 8 77.89 97.21 -13.16
CA GLU A 8 78.84 97.59 -14.26
C GLU A 8 79.32 96.33 -15.03
N THR A 9 79.41 96.48 -16.29
CA THR A 9 80.25 95.68 -17.22
C THR A 9 81.71 96.07 -17.09
N PRO A 10 82.76 95.39 -17.47
CA PRO A 10 83.07 95.14 -18.94
C PRO A 10 83.85 93.89 -19.35
N THR A 11 83.74 93.61 -20.63
CA THR A 11 84.67 93.23 -21.66
C THR A 11 85.65 92.07 -21.59
N GLY A 12 85.48 91.21 -22.62
CA GLY A 12 86.50 90.70 -23.50
C GLY A 12 87.20 89.37 -23.21
N PRO A 13 87.83 88.81 -24.22
CA PRO A 13 87.29 87.79 -25.09
C PRO A 13 88.11 86.49 -24.94
N HIS A 14 87.47 85.34 -25.00
CA HIS A 14 88.21 84.10 -25.26
C HIS A 14 87.43 83.12 -26.19
N LEU A 15 87.57 83.42 -27.46
CA LEU A 15 87.42 82.49 -28.56
C LEU A 15 88.57 81.46 -28.58
N THR A 16 88.45 80.32 -27.90
CA THR A 16 89.38 79.18 -28.13
C THR A 16 88.86 77.78 -27.69
N ARG A 17 87.62 77.53 -27.34
CA ARG A 17 87.21 76.22 -26.97
C ARG A 17 86.29 75.50 -28.05
N ILE A 18 85.71 76.23 -28.95
CA ILE A 18 84.79 75.68 -29.91
C ILE A 18 85.51 75.04 -31.10
N GLN A 19 86.71 75.57 -31.52
CA GLN A 19 87.49 75.00 -32.64
C GLN A 19 88.15 73.66 -32.31
N ARG A 20 88.50 73.33 -31.10
CA ARG A 20 89.03 72.03 -30.71
C ARG A 20 87.95 70.93 -30.65
N PHE A 21 86.71 71.31 -30.42
CA PHE A 21 85.64 70.38 -30.32
C PHE A 21 85.18 69.83 -31.72
N PHE A 22 85.25 70.72 -32.76
CA PHE A 22 84.90 70.33 -34.10
C PHE A 22 85.99 69.39 -34.77
N HIS A 23 87.26 69.53 -34.42
CA HIS A 23 88.31 68.63 -34.93
C HIS A 23 88.29 67.26 -34.27
N PHE A 24 87.92 67.20 -33.01
CA PHE A 24 87.76 65.94 -32.29
C PHE A 24 86.53 65.16 -32.81
N VAL A 25 85.41 65.83 -33.02
CA VAL A 25 84.20 65.23 -33.57
C VAL A 25 84.38 64.68 -34.98
N ARG A 26 85.14 65.40 -35.85
CA ARG A 26 85.41 64.97 -37.25
C ARG A 26 86.33 63.76 -37.33
N ARG A 27 87.27 63.56 -36.42
CA ARG A 27 88.17 62.41 -36.34
C ARG A 27 87.54 61.15 -35.80
N HIS A 28 86.53 61.31 -34.99
CA HIS A 28 85.79 60.16 -34.37
C HIS A 28 84.38 59.96 -34.92
N TRP A 29 83.98 60.71 -35.93
CA TRP A 29 82.62 60.65 -36.51
C TRP A 29 82.28 59.26 -37.02
N VAL A 30 83.25 58.55 -37.56
CA VAL A 30 83.08 57.16 -38.01
C VAL A 30 82.79 56.26 -36.82
N ILE A 31 83.48 56.49 -35.70
CA ILE A 31 83.30 55.71 -34.48
C ILE A 31 81.87 55.98 -33.86
N ILE A 32 81.46 57.24 -33.89
CA ILE A 32 80.11 57.63 -33.42
C ILE A 32 79.01 57.00 -34.31
N ILE A 33 79.19 57.00 -35.61
CA ILE A 33 78.24 56.36 -36.53
C ILE A 33 78.23 54.88 -36.34
N VAL A 34 79.38 54.20 -36.19
CA VAL A 34 79.43 52.76 -35.92
C VAL A 34 78.75 52.40 -34.55
N THR A 35 79.00 53.21 -33.56
CA THR A 35 78.29 52.98 -32.20
C THR A 35 76.82 53.20 -32.30
N ILE A 36 76.34 54.22 -33.05
CA ILE A 36 74.91 54.42 -33.31
C ILE A 36 74.31 53.26 -34.10
N VAL A 37 74.99 52.77 -35.11
CA VAL A 37 74.52 51.62 -35.87
C VAL A 37 74.46 50.36 -35.07
N ILE A 38 75.46 50.11 -34.20
CA ILE A 38 75.43 48.97 -33.26
C ILE A 38 74.33 49.09 -32.27
N VAL A 39 74.04 50.28 -31.69
CA VAL A 39 72.95 50.51 -30.76
C VAL A 39 71.57 50.33 -31.46
N VAL A 40 71.45 50.89 -32.66
CA VAL A 40 70.23 50.72 -33.50
C VAL A 40 70.03 49.25 -33.89
N ALA A 41 71.11 48.55 -34.33
CA ALA A 41 71.05 47.11 -34.60
C ALA A 41 70.73 46.31 -33.35
N GLY A 42 71.27 46.69 -32.16
CA GLY A 42 70.93 46.08 -30.87
C GLY A 42 69.46 46.29 -30.47
N ILE A 43 68.98 47.52 -30.66
CA ILE A 43 67.54 47.81 -30.39
C ILE A 43 66.64 47.04 -31.38
N ILE A 44 66.98 46.96 -32.63
CA ILE A 44 66.24 46.17 -33.64
C ILE A 44 66.29 44.70 -33.30
N PHE A 45 67.43 44.16 -32.87
CA PHE A 45 67.62 42.78 -32.47
C PHE A 45 66.85 42.48 -31.18
N ILE A 46 66.85 43.39 -30.21
CA ILE A 46 66.05 43.23 -29.01
C ILE A 46 64.58 43.33 -29.32
N ARG A 47 64.12 44.25 -30.16
CA ARG A 47 62.75 44.35 -30.62
C ARG A 47 62.32 43.14 -31.45
N SER A 48 63.13 42.61 -32.27
CA SER A 48 62.90 41.42 -33.07
C SER A 48 62.73 40.16 -32.20
N ASN A 49 63.53 40.05 -31.13
CA ASN A 49 63.42 38.96 -30.16
C ASN A 49 62.33 39.13 -29.17
N MET A 50 61.87 40.37 -28.91
CA MET A 50 60.72 40.60 -28.03
C MET A 50 59.36 40.46 -28.71
N THR A 51 59.27 40.42 -30.01
CA THR A 51 58.02 40.20 -30.77
C THR A 51 57.73 38.74 -31.09
N GLY A 52 58.56 37.81 -30.60
CA GLY A 52 58.49 36.38 -30.96
C GLY A 52 57.83 35.43 -29.96
N LYS A 53 57.17 35.90 -28.92
CA LYS A 53 56.36 35.04 -28.08
C LYS A 53 54.98 35.64 -27.86
N LYS A 54 54.16 35.70 -28.91
CA LYS A 54 52.72 35.57 -28.72
C LYS A 54 52.50 34.17 -28.17
N SER A 55 52.36 34.08 -26.86
CA SER A 55 51.81 32.91 -26.19
C SER A 55 50.42 32.69 -26.80
N LEU A 56 50.35 31.78 -27.73
CA LEU A 56 49.11 31.11 -28.08
C LEU A 56 48.71 30.34 -26.80
N ASN A 57 48.09 31.05 -25.85
CA ASN A 57 47.20 30.40 -24.90
C ASN A 57 46.03 29.91 -25.76
N GLY A 58 46.28 28.96 -26.61
CA GLY A 58 45.25 28.09 -27.15
C GLY A 58 44.69 27.37 -25.92
N GLU A 59 43.47 27.71 -25.56
CA GLU A 59 42.67 26.88 -24.67
C GLU A 59 42.85 25.43 -25.13
N ARG A 60 43.54 24.64 -24.33
CA ARG A 60 43.71 23.22 -24.63
C ARG A 60 42.30 22.65 -24.76
N PRO A 61 41.92 22.09 -25.91
CA PRO A 61 40.60 21.49 -26.06
C PRO A 61 40.46 20.45 -24.98
N GLN A 62 39.56 20.69 -24.05
CA GLN A 62 39.19 19.68 -23.04
C GLN A 62 38.44 18.56 -23.75
N PRO A 63 38.87 17.31 -23.61
CA PRO A 63 38.15 16.20 -24.18
C PRO A 63 36.79 16.14 -23.46
N VAL A 64 35.72 16.33 -24.19
CA VAL A 64 34.32 16.17 -23.71
C VAL A 64 33.75 14.93 -24.38
N THR A 65 33.10 14.11 -23.59
CA THR A 65 32.32 12.99 -24.11
C THR A 65 30.92 13.51 -24.44
N ALA A 66 30.59 13.53 -25.73
CA ALA A 66 29.25 13.84 -26.18
C ALA A 66 28.44 12.54 -26.25
N VAL A 67 27.30 12.51 -25.58
CA VAL A 67 26.35 11.40 -25.66
C VAL A 67 25.08 11.93 -26.30
N MET A 68 24.56 11.19 -27.28
CA MET A 68 23.26 11.51 -27.85
C MET A 68 22.16 11.32 -26.80
N THR A 69 21.33 12.33 -26.63
CA THR A 69 20.15 12.22 -25.76
C THR A 69 19.04 11.47 -26.48
N ASN A 70 18.57 10.40 -25.88
CA ASN A 70 17.37 9.72 -26.36
C ASN A 70 16.18 10.16 -25.52
N LYS A 71 15.04 10.35 -26.19
CA LYS A 71 13.76 10.54 -25.50
C LYS A 71 13.24 9.16 -25.11
N ALA A 72 13.14 8.89 -23.82
CA ALA A 72 12.58 7.66 -23.28
C ALA A 72 11.59 7.98 -22.15
N ASP A 73 10.62 7.12 -21.97
CA ASP A 73 9.73 7.20 -20.82
C ASP A 73 10.51 6.79 -19.56
N PHE A 74 10.28 7.51 -18.49
CA PHE A 74 10.91 7.28 -17.21
C PHE A 74 9.83 6.96 -16.17
N ASP A 75 9.95 5.80 -15.54
CA ASP A 75 9.02 5.38 -14.50
C ASP A 75 9.23 6.20 -13.24
N VAL A 76 8.15 6.80 -12.75
CA VAL A 76 8.15 7.54 -11.48
C VAL A 76 7.60 6.62 -10.40
N TYR A 77 8.46 6.28 -9.44
CA TYR A 77 8.10 5.45 -8.29
C TYR A 77 7.78 6.31 -7.08
N LEU A 78 6.63 6.06 -6.47
CA LEU A 78 6.25 6.62 -5.18
C LEU A 78 6.62 5.60 -4.09
N LYS A 79 7.50 6.00 -3.17
CA LYS A 79 7.97 5.13 -2.08
C LYS A 79 7.20 5.42 -0.81
N GLY A 80 6.78 4.37 -0.11
CA GLY A 80 6.11 4.47 1.19
C GLY A 80 6.48 3.29 2.07
N LEU A 81 6.51 3.49 3.38
CA LEU A 81 6.63 2.41 4.34
C LEU A 81 5.28 1.73 4.49
N GLY A 82 5.26 0.40 4.45
CA GLY A 82 4.07 -0.40 4.54
C GLY A 82 4.14 -1.48 5.60
N THR A 83 2.98 -1.87 6.09
CA THR A 83 2.81 -3.01 7.00
C THR A 83 2.02 -4.09 6.29
N VAL A 84 2.56 -5.31 6.32
CA VAL A 84 1.87 -6.49 5.80
C VAL A 84 0.78 -6.90 6.77
N ILE A 85 -0.44 -6.98 6.28
CA ILE A 85 -1.59 -7.45 7.06
C ILE A 85 -2.30 -8.57 6.29
N PRO A 86 -2.89 -9.53 6.98
CA PRO A 86 -3.69 -10.56 6.34
C PRO A 86 -4.90 -9.95 5.63
N THR A 87 -5.37 -10.60 4.57
CA THR A 87 -6.58 -10.15 3.88
C THR A 87 -7.81 -10.25 4.79
N ASN A 88 -7.94 -11.37 5.52
CA ASN A 88 -8.97 -11.59 6.50
C ASN A 88 -8.38 -12.23 7.77
N THR A 89 -8.87 -11.79 8.91
CA THR A 89 -8.64 -12.44 10.21
C THR A 89 -9.99 -12.71 10.83
N VAL A 90 -10.33 -13.99 11.02
CA VAL A 90 -11.63 -14.41 11.52
C VAL A 90 -11.44 -15.20 12.81
N THR A 91 -12.03 -14.69 13.89
CA THR A 91 -12.14 -15.43 15.14
C THR A 91 -13.34 -16.39 15.04
N VAL A 92 -13.06 -17.68 15.04
CA VAL A 92 -14.07 -18.73 14.99
C VAL A 92 -14.64 -18.90 16.39
N LYS A 93 -15.92 -18.58 16.54
CA LYS A 93 -16.65 -18.68 17.81
C LYS A 93 -17.67 -19.81 17.76
N SER A 94 -18.01 -20.35 18.91
CA SER A 94 -19.16 -21.24 19.03
C SER A 94 -20.46 -20.47 18.82
N GLN A 95 -21.41 -21.09 18.09
CA GLN A 95 -22.77 -20.59 17.93
C GLN A 95 -23.77 -21.27 18.86
N VAL A 96 -23.33 -22.30 19.62
CA VAL A 96 -24.08 -22.99 20.63
C VAL A 96 -23.21 -23.16 21.88
N SER A 97 -23.84 -23.21 23.06
CA SER A 97 -23.12 -23.46 24.32
C SER A 97 -23.05 -24.94 24.58
N GLY A 98 -21.90 -25.45 25.03
CA GLY A 98 -21.72 -26.88 25.34
C GLY A 98 -20.27 -27.23 25.62
N GLN A 99 -20.02 -28.49 25.96
CA GLN A 99 -18.66 -28.99 26.17
C GLN A 99 -17.95 -29.22 24.85
N LEU A 100 -16.72 -28.74 24.71
CA LEU A 100 -15.86 -28.99 23.55
C LEU A 100 -15.35 -30.44 23.62
N MET A 101 -15.82 -31.32 22.75
CA MET A 101 -15.46 -32.74 22.75
C MET A 101 -14.13 -32.99 22.07
N SER A 102 -13.92 -32.37 20.93
CA SER A 102 -12.70 -32.59 20.14
C SER A 102 -12.31 -31.37 19.33
N VAL A 103 -11.00 -31.27 19.08
CA VAL A 103 -10.39 -30.27 18.17
C VAL A 103 -9.70 -31.01 17.04
N ARG A 104 -10.01 -30.70 15.79
CA ARG A 104 -9.61 -31.44 14.59
C ARG A 104 -8.49 -30.78 13.79
N PHE A 105 -7.80 -29.81 14.33
CA PHE A 105 -6.69 -29.10 13.68
C PHE A 105 -5.42 -29.15 14.54
N LYS A 106 -4.28 -28.88 13.89
CA LYS A 106 -3.01 -28.56 14.55
C LYS A 106 -2.74 -27.07 14.46
N GLU A 107 -2.15 -26.48 15.48
CA GLU A 107 -1.74 -25.09 15.48
C GLU A 107 -0.79 -24.79 14.30
N GLY A 108 -1.02 -23.68 13.61
CA GLY A 108 -0.27 -23.32 12.41
C GLY A 108 -0.64 -24.08 11.14
N GLN A 109 -1.59 -25.05 11.19
CA GLN A 109 -2.04 -25.79 10.02
C GLN A 109 -2.81 -24.91 9.04
N HIS A 110 -2.71 -25.23 7.75
CA HIS A 110 -3.60 -24.66 6.73
C HIS A 110 -4.92 -25.42 6.70
N VAL A 111 -6.04 -24.69 6.70
CA VAL A 111 -7.39 -25.22 6.62
C VAL A 111 -8.16 -24.57 5.48
N SER A 112 -9.05 -25.34 4.89
CA SER A 112 -9.96 -24.88 3.83
C SER A 112 -11.30 -24.47 4.44
N LYS A 113 -11.97 -23.52 3.79
CA LYS A 113 -13.36 -23.18 4.15
C LYS A 113 -14.24 -24.42 4.14
N GLY A 114 -14.96 -24.68 5.25
CA GLY A 114 -15.81 -25.85 5.44
C GLY A 114 -15.16 -26.99 6.22
N ASP A 115 -13.83 -26.96 6.44
CA ASP A 115 -13.16 -27.99 7.25
C ASP A 115 -13.66 -27.97 8.71
N LEU A 116 -13.80 -29.17 9.26
CA LEU A 116 -14.23 -29.32 10.65
C LEU A 116 -13.10 -28.90 11.60
N ILE A 117 -13.33 -27.84 12.35
CA ILE A 117 -12.38 -27.27 13.33
C ILE A 117 -12.56 -27.94 14.69
N ALA A 118 -13.78 -28.01 15.18
CA ALA A 118 -14.06 -28.51 16.51
C ALA A 118 -15.46 -29.11 16.55
N GLU A 119 -15.69 -29.95 17.57
CA GLU A 119 -16.97 -30.60 17.80
C GLU A 119 -17.40 -30.37 19.27
N ILE A 120 -18.58 -29.80 19.40
CA ILE A 120 -19.24 -29.57 20.69
C ILE A 120 -20.15 -30.77 20.94
N ASP A 121 -20.39 -31.15 22.20
CA ASP A 121 -21.23 -32.29 22.56
C ASP A 121 -22.59 -32.21 21.86
N PRO A 122 -22.90 -33.08 20.89
CA PRO A 122 -24.14 -33.03 20.13
C PRO A 122 -25.30 -33.67 20.87
N ARG A 123 -25.06 -34.45 21.92
CA ARG A 123 -26.09 -35.26 22.61
C ARG A 123 -27.27 -34.43 23.15
N PRO A 124 -27.08 -33.26 23.79
CA PRO A 124 -28.20 -32.45 24.25
C PRO A 124 -29.09 -31.99 23.08
N PHE A 125 -28.49 -31.63 21.95
CA PHE A 125 -29.21 -31.17 20.74
C PHE A 125 -29.92 -32.32 20.02
N GLN A 126 -29.33 -33.54 20.05
CA GLN A 126 -29.99 -34.76 19.53
C GLN A 126 -31.25 -35.08 20.32
N VAL A 127 -31.21 -34.98 21.68
CA VAL A 127 -32.38 -35.17 22.53
C VAL A 127 -33.45 -34.14 22.23
N GLN A 128 -33.09 -32.86 22.06
CA GLN A 128 -34.03 -31.80 21.69
C GLN A 128 -34.70 -32.06 20.33
N LEU A 129 -33.94 -32.55 19.35
CA LEU A 129 -34.48 -32.93 18.04
C LEU A 129 -35.47 -34.06 18.17
N MET A 130 -35.11 -35.12 18.93
CA MET A 130 -36.01 -36.27 19.16
C MET A 130 -37.30 -35.84 19.86
N GLN A 131 -37.24 -34.92 20.83
CA GLN A 131 -38.43 -34.39 21.48
C GLN A 131 -39.33 -33.62 20.51
N ALA A 132 -38.74 -32.77 19.64
CA ALA A 132 -39.48 -32.00 18.67
C ALA A 132 -40.12 -32.91 17.60
N GLU A 133 -39.40 -33.95 17.14
CA GLU A 133 -39.95 -34.97 16.21
C GLU A 133 -41.08 -35.78 16.85
N GLY A 134 -40.96 -36.13 18.13
CA GLY A 134 -42.06 -36.81 18.87
C GLY A 134 -43.31 -35.93 19.01
N GLN A 135 -43.10 -34.60 19.22
CA GLN A 135 -44.18 -33.64 19.29
C GLN A 135 -44.92 -33.55 17.94
N LEU A 136 -44.17 -33.41 16.84
CA LEU A 136 -44.75 -33.39 15.49
C LEU A 136 -45.57 -34.66 15.20
N ALA A 137 -45.00 -35.84 15.48
CA ALA A 137 -45.68 -37.11 15.23
C ALA A 137 -47.01 -37.22 16.01
N ARG A 138 -47.08 -36.72 17.26
CA ARG A 138 -48.31 -36.63 18.07
C ARG A 138 -49.34 -35.72 17.39
N ASP A 139 -48.93 -34.51 16.99
CA ASP A 139 -49.87 -33.51 16.46
C ASP A 139 -50.29 -33.82 15.01
N GLU A 140 -49.46 -34.52 14.25
CA GLU A 140 -49.87 -35.13 12.98
C GLU A 140 -50.96 -36.17 13.17
N ALA A 141 -50.91 -37.01 14.25
CA ALA A 141 -51.97 -37.96 14.58
C ALA A 141 -53.28 -37.24 14.93
N PHE A 142 -53.20 -36.12 15.68
CA PHE A 142 -54.41 -35.31 15.98
C PHE A 142 -54.99 -34.68 14.70
N LEU A 143 -54.14 -34.15 13.79
CA LEU A 143 -54.60 -33.62 12.52
C LEU A 143 -55.31 -34.69 11.68
N LYS A 144 -54.70 -35.88 11.57
CA LYS A 144 -55.27 -37.01 10.82
C LYS A 144 -56.63 -37.42 11.36
N ASN A 145 -56.76 -37.44 12.71
CA ASN A 145 -58.07 -37.73 13.33
C ASN A 145 -59.08 -36.64 13.00
N ALA A 146 -58.72 -35.36 13.17
CA ALA A 146 -59.60 -34.24 12.89
C ALA A 146 -60.04 -34.18 11.42
N GLU A 147 -59.12 -34.51 10.48
CA GLU A 147 -59.46 -34.61 9.03
C GLU A 147 -60.40 -35.76 8.73
N SER A 148 -60.25 -36.93 9.40
CA SER A 148 -61.15 -38.04 9.29
C SER A 148 -62.57 -37.70 9.76
N ASP A 149 -62.66 -37.01 10.95
CA ASP A 149 -63.92 -36.55 11.47
C ASP A 149 -64.56 -35.50 10.57
N LEU A 150 -63.76 -34.56 10.00
CA LEU A 150 -64.28 -33.58 9.04
C LEU A 150 -64.84 -34.25 7.77
N ALA A 151 -64.18 -35.28 7.28
CA ALA A 151 -64.67 -36.06 6.10
C ALA A 151 -66.03 -36.75 6.42
N LEU A 152 -66.14 -37.36 7.61
CA LEU A 152 -67.37 -37.96 8.07
C LEU A 152 -68.48 -36.89 8.22
N TYR A 153 -68.21 -35.77 8.86
CA TYR A 153 -69.19 -34.70 9.04
C TYR A 153 -69.66 -34.10 7.70
N LYS A 154 -68.78 -33.98 6.73
CA LYS A 154 -69.16 -33.57 5.37
C LYS A 154 -70.11 -34.57 4.65
N GLN A 155 -69.98 -35.85 4.93
CA GLN A 155 -70.91 -36.85 4.41
C GLN A 155 -72.26 -36.79 5.12
N LEU A 156 -72.25 -36.61 6.46
CA LEU A 156 -73.49 -36.54 7.26
C LEU A 156 -74.33 -35.28 6.97
N ILE A 157 -73.70 -34.14 6.71
CA ILE A 157 -74.42 -32.90 6.34
C ILE A 157 -75.09 -33.04 4.96
N ALA A 158 -74.49 -33.79 4.02
CA ALA A 158 -75.09 -34.06 2.72
C ALA A 158 -76.35 -34.94 2.83
N GLN A 159 -76.53 -35.56 4.01
CA GLN A 159 -77.71 -36.37 4.37
C GLN A 159 -78.67 -35.65 5.32
N ASP A 160 -78.52 -34.35 5.50
CA ASP A 160 -79.26 -33.51 6.47
C ASP A 160 -79.23 -34.04 7.93
N SER A 161 -78.21 -34.85 8.28
CA SER A 161 -78.14 -35.54 9.58
C SER A 161 -77.42 -34.76 10.67
N ILE A 162 -76.70 -33.64 10.35
CA ILE A 162 -76.00 -32.79 11.32
C ILE A 162 -76.12 -31.30 10.99
N ALA A 163 -75.90 -30.43 11.98
CA ALA A 163 -75.91 -28.99 11.79
C ALA A 163 -74.64 -28.51 11.05
N ALA A 164 -74.78 -27.56 10.13
CA ALA A 164 -73.71 -26.96 9.38
C ALA A 164 -72.61 -26.35 10.28
N GLN A 165 -72.98 -25.90 11.49
CA GLN A 165 -72.04 -25.36 12.47
C GLN A 165 -71.00 -26.39 12.92
N GLN A 166 -71.38 -27.69 13.03
CA GLN A 166 -70.44 -28.77 13.42
C GLN A 166 -69.34 -28.94 12.37
N VAL A 167 -69.70 -28.91 11.11
CA VAL A 167 -68.73 -28.99 10.00
C VAL A 167 -67.76 -27.79 10.03
N THR A 168 -68.30 -26.56 10.25
CA THR A 168 -67.47 -25.36 10.32
C THR A 168 -66.54 -25.40 11.52
N THR A 169 -66.99 -25.88 12.68
CA THR A 169 -66.18 -26.04 13.89
C THR A 169 -65.04 -27.05 13.66
N GLN A 170 -65.35 -28.20 13.03
CA GLN A 170 -64.34 -29.22 12.72
C GLN A 170 -63.36 -28.75 11.66
N ASP A 171 -63.79 -27.99 10.65
CA ASP A 171 -62.87 -27.38 9.64
C ASP A 171 -61.91 -26.38 10.31
N SER A 172 -62.44 -25.63 11.27
CA SER A 172 -61.58 -24.73 12.07
C SER A 172 -60.55 -25.47 12.92
N LEU A 173 -60.92 -26.63 13.50
CA LEU A 173 -60.05 -27.50 14.26
C LEU A 173 -58.94 -28.10 13.36
N VAL A 174 -59.25 -28.53 12.15
CA VAL A 174 -58.27 -28.99 11.16
C VAL A 174 -57.28 -27.88 10.84
N LYS A 175 -57.77 -26.65 10.60
CA LYS A 175 -56.91 -25.50 10.34
C LYS A 175 -56.00 -25.18 11.55
N GLN A 176 -56.53 -25.31 12.75
CA GLN A 176 -55.76 -25.15 13.97
C GLN A 176 -54.59 -26.15 14.03
N TYR A 177 -54.88 -27.47 13.88
CA TYR A 177 -53.82 -28.48 13.93
C TYR A 177 -52.80 -28.31 12.80
N ARG A 178 -53.19 -27.87 11.61
CA ARG A 178 -52.25 -27.55 10.53
C ARG A 178 -51.32 -26.42 10.97
N GLY A 179 -51.82 -25.38 11.67
CA GLY A 179 -51.00 -24.32 12.23
C GLY A 179 -50.03 -24.82 13.29
N VAL A 180 -50.46 -25.75 14.16
CA VAL A 180 -49.59 -26.38 15.18
C VAL A 180 -48.46 -27.17 14.51
N ILE A 181 -48.76 -27.98 13.46
CA ILE A 181 -47.74 -28.73 12.73
C ILE A 181 -46.69 -27.83 12.09
N GLU A 182 -47.06 -26.67 11.55
CA GLU A 182 -46.09 -25.73 11.01
C GLU A 182 -45.18 -25.15 12.15
N THR A 183 -45.70 -24.95 13.33
CA THR A 183 -44.90 -24.57 14.50
C THR A 183 -43.93 -25.67 14.93
N ASP A 184 -44.36 -26.94 14.95
CA ASP A 184 -43.49 -28.08 15.26
C ASP A 184 -42.37 -28.27 14.23
N LYS A 185 -42.67 -28.10 12.95
CA LYS A 185 -41.65 -28.09 11.88
C LYS A 185 -40.60 -27.02 12.12
N GLY A 186 -41.03 -25.82 12.58
CA GLY A 186 -40.14 -24.75 12.98
C GLY A 186 -39.22 -25.16 14.13
N GLN A 187 -39.77 -25.86 15.15
CA GLN A 187 -38.99 -26.35 16.30
C GLN A 187 -37.96 -27.43 15.86
N ILE A 188 -38.34 -28.33 14.98
CA ILE A 188 -37.44 -29.35 14.40
C ILE A 188 -36.31 -28.65 13.60
N ALA A 189 -36.66 -27.65 12.79
CA ALA A 189 -35.66 -26.88 12.04
C ALA A 189 -34.66 -26.21 12.96
N ASN A 190 -35.13 -25.62 14.08
CA ASN A 190 -34.27 -25.02 15.09
C ASN A 190 -33.35 -26.06 15.77
N ALA A 191 -33.85 -27.19 16.18
CA ALA A 191 -33.05 -28.28 16.78
C ALA A 191 -32.00 -28.82 15.80
N LYS A 192 -32.35 -28.99 14.52
CA LYS A 192 -31.39 -29.36 13.45
C LYS A 192 -30.33 -28.32 13.27
N LEU A 193 -30.67 -27.04 13.30
CA LEU A 193 -29.71 -25.94 13.17
C LEU A 193 -28.69 -25.93 14.33
N GLN A 194 -29.16 -26.17 15.57
CA GLN A 194 -28.27 -26.29 16.71
C GLN A 194 -27.30 -27.46 16.60
N LEU A 195 -27.74 -28.61 16.04
CA LEU A 195 -26.86 -29.73 15.71
C LEU A 195 -25.81 -29.39 14.65
N ILE A 196 -26.18 -28.59 13.65
CA ILE A 196 -25.22 -28.08 12.66
C ILE A 196 -24.20 -27.20 13.33
N TYR A 197 -24.62 -26.32 14.22
CA TYR A 197 -23.71 -25.41 14.96
C TYR A 197 -22.84 -26.12 15.99
N ALA A 198 -23.22 -27.29 16.47
CA ALA A 198 -22.36 -28.12 17.31
C ALA A 198 -21.11 -28.61 16.58
N ARG A 199 -21.14 -28.61 15.25
CA ARG A 199 -19.96 -28.88 14.40
C ARG A 199 -19.38 -27.56 13.92
N VAL A 200 -18.33 -27.08 14.57
CA VAL A 200 -17.68 -25.83 14.25
C VAL A 200 -16.78 -26.01 13.02
N ILE A 201 -17.11 -25.30 11.94
CA ILE A 201 -16.39 -25.36 10.67
C ILE A 201 -15.63 -24.07 10.37
N ALA A 202 -14.59 -24.14 9.56
CA ALA A 202 -13.81 -22.99 9.12
C ALA A 202 -14.64 -22.10 8.19
N PRO A 203 -14.86 -20.82 8.53
CA PRO A 203 -15.63 -19.90 7.69
C PRO A 203 -14.84 -19.40 6.49
N VAL A 204 -13.50 -19.42 6.57
CA VAL A 204 -12.56 -18.98 5.52
C VAL A 204 -11.41 -19.97 5.39
N THR A 205 -10.79 -19.99 4.22
CA THR A 205 -9.54 -20.71 3.98
C THR A 205 -8.37 -19.87 4.53
N GLY A 206 -7.45 -20.47 5.27
CA GLY A 206 -6.32 -19.77 5.85
C GLY A 206 -5.50 -20.61 6.81
N ARG A 207 -4.57 -19.95 7.49
CA ARG A 207 -3.73 -20.58 8.51
C ARG A 207 -4.34 -20.41 9.89
N VAL A 208 -4.39 -21.50 10.61
CA VAL A 208 -4.92 -21.58 11.98
C VAL A 208 -3.89 -21.00 12.95
N GLY A 209 -4.33 -20.18 13.88
CA GLY A 209 -3.50 -19.64 14.96
C GLY A 209 -3.33 -20.62 16.13
N LEU A 210 -3.00 -20.05 17.28
CA LEU A 210 -2.92 -20.81 18.54
C LEU A 210 -4.32 -21.10 19.05
N ARG A 211 -4.50 -22.28 19.65
CA ARG A 211 -5.75 -22.73 20.26
C ARG A 211 -6.06 -21.89 21.50
N GLN A 212 -7.29 -21.39 21.58
CA GLN A 212 -7.75 -20.56 22.69
C GLN A 212 -8.47 -21.37 23.78
N VAL A 213 -9.00 -22.56 23.42
CA VAL A 213 -9.80 -23.41 24.32
C VAL A 213 -9.42 -24.87 24.11
N ASP A 214 -9.25 -25.61 25.20
CA ASP A 214 -8.90 -27.03 25.18
C ASP A 214 -10.15 -27.93 25.15
N PRO A 215 -10.06 -29.15 24.55
CA PRO A 215 -11.08 -30.16 24.68
C PRO A 215 -11.38 -30.47 26.16
N GLY A 216 -12.66 -30.66 26.48
CA GLY A 216 -13.13 -30.82 27.81
C GLY A 216 -13.70 -29.54 28.46
N ASN A 217 -13.31 -28.38 27.99
CA ASN A 217 -13.80 -27.10 28.48
C ASN A 217 -15.24 -26.82 27.98
N MET A 218 -15.98 -26.05 28.75
CA MET A 218 -17.26 -25.47 28.29
C MET A 218 -17.00 -24.26 27.41
N VAL A 219 -17.67 -24.18 26.28
CA VAL A 219 -17.68 -23.01 25.39
C VAL A 219 -19.05 -22.36 25.42
N GLN A 220 -19.09 -21.04 25.35
CA GLN A 220 -20.29 -20.26 25.35
C GLN A 220 -20.35 -19.31 24.15
N ILE A 221 -21.58 -18.96 23.74
CA ILE A 221 -21.81 -18.01 22.65
C ILE A 221 -21.20 -16.62 22.98
N THR A 222 -21.16 -16.28 24.26
CA THR A 222 -20.66 -14.98 24.76
C THR A 222 -19.15 -14.90 24.90
N ASP A 223 -18.44 -16.00 24.68
CA ASP A 223 -16.97 -16.03 24.81
C ASP A 223 -16.32 -15.08 23.79
N SER A 224 -15.56 -14.10 24.31
CA SER A 224 -14.91 -13.07 23.48
C SER A 224 -13.77 -13.64 22.64
N ASN A 225 -13.00 -14.56 23.18
CA ASN A 225 -11.78 -15.08 22.58
C ASN A 225 -12.03 -16.10 21.44
N GLY A 226 -13.22 -16.75 21.45
CA GLY A 226 -13.54 -17.81 20.50
C GLY A 226 -12.72 -19.08 20.72
N ILE A 227 -12.83 -20.01 19.79
CA ILE A 227 -12.10 -21.30 19.82
C ILE A 227 -10.73 -21.15 19.19
N ILE A 228 -10.64 -20.39 18.09
CA ILE A 228 -9.43 -20.20 17.30
C ILE A 228 -9.55 -18.99 16.40
N VAL A 229 -8.38 -18.46 15.96
CA VAL A 229 -8.30 -17.43 14.95
C VAL A 229 -7.77 -18.06 13.65
N ILE A 230 -8.45 -17.81 12.54
CA ILE A 230 -8.00 -18.20 11.20
C ILE A 230 -7.58 -16.93 10.44
N THR A 231 -6.36 -16.96 9.91
CA THR A 231 -5.76 -15.83 9.21
C THR A 231 -5.53 -16.20 7.76
N GLN A 232 -6.13 -15.44 6.85
CA GLN A 232 -5.94 -15.61 5.41
C GLN A 232 -4.68 -14.87 4.97
N LEU A 233 -3.64 -15.63 4.63
CA LEU A 233 -2.35 -15.11 4.19
C LEU A 233 -2.19 -15.15 2.66
N GLN A 234 -3.08 -15.84 1.95
CA GLN A 234 -3.08 -15.97 0.50
C GLN A 234 -4.47 -15.61 -0.05
N PRO A 235 -4.59 -14.46 -0.70
CA PRO A 235 -3.61 -13.37 -0.86
C PRO A 235 -3.36 -12.61 0.46
N VAL A 236 -2.30 -11.80 0.48
CA VAL A 236 -1.97 -10.91 1.58
C VAL A 236 -2.12 -9.46 1.14
N THR A 237 -2.35 -8.56 2.08
CA THR A 237 -2.43 -7.13 1.79
C THR A 237 -1.36 -6.34 2.50
N VAL A 238 -0.93 -5.24 1.88
CA VAL A 238 0.00 -4.28 2.47
C VAL A 238 -0.69 -2.95 2.56
N VAL A 239 -0.72 -2.38 3.75
CA VAL A 239 -1.17 -1.00 3.98
C VAL A 239 0.07 -0.13 4.11
N PHE A 240 0.12 0.94 3.31
CA PHE A 240 1.22 1.89 3.29
C PHE A 240 0.70 3.31 3.17
N SER A 241 1.50 4.27 3.62
CA SER A 241 1.12 5.68 3.61
C SER A 241 1.94 6.45 2.59
N LEU A 242 1.29 7.36 1.87
CA LEU A 242 1.93 8.32 0.98
C LEU A 242 1.57 9.75 1.38
N PRO A 243 2.48 10.75 1.20
CA PRO A 243 2.17 12.16 1.38
C PRO A 243 0.98 12.58 0.51
N GLN A 244 0.11 13.45 1.05
CA GLN A 244 -1.09 13.94 0.34
C GLN A 244 -0.78 14.62 -1.00
N ASP A 245 0.42 15.20 -1.16
CA ASP A 245 0.84 15.86 -2.40
C ASP A 245 0.85 14.91 -3.60
N ASN A 246 1.12 13.63 -3.36
CA ASN A 246 1.12 12.59 -4.38
C ASN A 246 -0.29 12.12 -4.76
N LEU A 247 -1.30 12.45 -3.94
CA LEU A 247 -2.67 11.96 -4.13
C LEU A 247 -3.28 12.43 -5.44
N THR A 248 -3.02 13.69 -5.83
CA THR A 248 -3.56 14.24 -7.08
C THR A 248 -3.11 13.48 -8.32
N ILE A 249 -1.84 13.10 -8.36
CA ILE A 249 -1.26 12.33 -9.49
C ILE A 249 -1.83 10.91 -9.48
N LEU A 250 -1.93 10.31 -8.31
CA LEU A 250 -2.45 8.97 -8.12
C LEU A 250 -3.93 8.87 -8.52
N LEU A 251 -4.76 9.82 -8.05
CA LEU A 251 -6.19 9.85 -8.38
C LEU A 251 -6.45 10.11 -9.86
N LYS A 252 -5.66 10.95 -10.52
CA LYS A 252 -5.77 11.14 -11.98
C LYS A 252 -5.59 9.82 -12.74
N ARG A 253 -4.60 9.02 -12.37
CA ARG A 253 -4.36 7.70 -12.99
C ARG A 253 -5.42 6.68 -12.60
N TRP A 254 -5.83 6.67 -11.32
CA TRP A 254 -6.88 5.79 -10.83
C TRP A 254 -8.22 6.01 -11.53
N ASN A 255 -8.66 7.28 -11.65
CA ASN A 255 -9.91 7.65 -12.30
C ASN A 255 -9.87 7.53 -13.83
N ALA A 256 -8.70 7.54 -14.43
CA ALA A 256 -8.52 7.29 -15.87
C ALA A 256 -8.67 5.80 -16.25
N GLY A 257 -9.14 4.93 -15.31
CA GLY A 257 -9.39 3.52 -15.54
C GLY A 257 -8.16 2.63 -15.34
N ALA A 258 -7.05 3.17 -14.84
CA ALA A 258 -5.88 2.37 -14.44
C ALA A 258 -6.15 1.66 -13.11
N THR A 259 -7.15 0.75 -13.10
CA THR A 259 -7.49 -0.06 -11.91
C THR A 259 -6.40 -1.05 -11.52
N ASN A 260 -5.31 -1.09 -12.25
CA ASN A 260 -4.24 -2.07 -12.08
C ASN A 260 -2.86 -1.37 -11.91
N LEU A 261 -2.79 -0.39 -10.99
CA LEU A 261 -1.51 0.26 -10.67
C LEU A 261 -0.57 -0.76 -10.02
N PRO A 262 0.60 -1.04 -10.61
CA PRO A 262 1.53 -2.00 -10.06
C PRO A 262 2.12 -1.47 -8.75
N VAL A 263 2.26 -2.34 -7.77
CA VAL A 263 2.91 -2.08 -6.50
C VAL A 263 3.97 -3.15 -6.27
N GLN A 264 5.18 -2.72 -5.94
CA GLN A 264 6.30 -3.60 -5.65
C GLN A 264 6.64 -3.50 -4.17
N ALA A 265 6.77 -4.64 -3.51
CA ALA A 265 7.21 -4.73 -2.13
C ALA A 265 8.70 -5.08 -2.09
N PHE A 266 9.46 -4.28 -1.36
CA PHE A 266 10.89 -4.49 -1.14
C PHE A 266 11.14 -4.78 0.33
N ASP A 267 12.32 -5.33 0.62
CA ASP A 267 12.82 -5.48 1.98
C ASP A 267 13.03 -4.12 2.67
N GLN A 268 13.36 -4.15 3.95
CA GLN A 268 13.57 -2.94 4.75
C GLN A 268 14.69 -2.05 4.21
N GLU A 269 15.69 -2.64 3.54
CA GLU A 269 16.80 -1.91 2.93
C GLU A 269 16.46 -1.37 1.54
N GLY A 270 15.34 -1.78 0.95
CA GLY A 270 14.89 -1.38 -0.40
C GLY A 270 15.71 -2.00 -1.53
N LYS A 271 16.42 -3.10 -1.27
CA LYS A 271 17.33 -3.75 -2.23
C LYS A 271 16.74 -4.97 -2.89
N VAL A 272 16.02 -5.79 -2.13
CA VAL A 272 15.47 -7.06 -2.62
C VAL A 272 13.98 -6.91 -2.90
N LEU A 273 13.57 -7.20 -4.13
CA LEU A 273 12.16 -7.28 -4.50
C LEU A 273 11.57 -8.56 -3.87
N LEU A 274 10.65 -8.39 -2.92
CA LEU A 274 9.98 -9.49 -2.23
C LEU A 274 8.77 -9.99 -3.02
N ALA A 275 7.93 -9.07 -3.53
CA ALA A 275 6.73 -9.43 -4.26
C ALA A 275 6.26 -8.30 -5.18
N SER A 276 5.53 -8.67 -6.22
CA SER A 276 4.81 -7.74 -7.08
C SER A 276 3.32 -7.94 -6.91
N GLY A 277 2.61 -6.85 -6.71
CA GLY A 277 1.17 -6.82 -6.50
C GLY A 277 0.52 -5.64 -7.21
N LYS A 278 -0.67 -5.31 -6.81
CA LYS A 278 -1.46 -4.22 -7.37
C LYS A 278 -2.14 -3.40 -6.30
N LEU A 279 -2.36 -2.12 -6.57
CA LEU A 279 -3.14 -1.26 -5.71
C LEU A 279 -4.58 -1.75 -5.67
N LEU A 280 -5.11 -1.96 -4.47
CA LEU A 280 -6.47 -2.44 -4.23
C LEU A 280 -7.42 -1.29 -3.92
N ALA A 281 -6.99 -0.37 -3.07
CA ALA A 281 -7.82 0.75 -2.61
C ALA A 281 -6.95 1.93 -2.17
N ILE A 282 -7.53 3.11 -2.26
CA ILE A 282 -7.04 4.37 -1.69
C ILE A 282 -8.02 4.76 -0.61
N ASP A 283 -7.54 5.08 0.58
CA ASP A 283 -8.38 5.57 1.67
C ASP A 283 -8.98 6.94 1.28
N ASN A 284 -10.22 7.17 1.69
CA ASN A 284 -10.92 8.44 1.48
C ASN A 284 -10.63 9.48 2.57
N GLN A 285 -9.87 9.10 3.60
CA GLN A 285 -9.45 9.98 4.69
C GLN A 285 -7.96 10.27 4.62
N ILE A 286 -7.63 11.56 4.80
CA ILE A 286 -6.25 12.02 5.02
C ILE A 286 -6.03 12.09 6.53
N ASP A 287 -4.98 11.48 6.99
CA ASP A 287 -4.51 11.66 8.37
C ASP A 287 -3.92 13.07 8.50
N THR A 288 -4.67 13.96 9.14
CA THR A 288 -4.30 15.38 9.29
C THR A 288 -3.10 15.59 10.20
N THR A 289 -2.79 14.60 11.05
CA THR A 289 -1.63 14.66 11.97
C THR A 289 -0.32 14.46 11.20
N THR A 290 -0.33 13.58 10.20
CA THR A 290 0.86 13.22 9.42
C THR A 290 0.84 13.76 8.00
N GLY A 291 -0.29 14.32 7.53
CA GLY A 291 -0.46 14.78 6.16
C GLY A 291 -0.36 13.65 5.13
N THR A 292 -0.75 12.43 5.51
CA THR A 292 -0.64 11.25 4.65
C THR A 292 -1.99 10.61 4.35
N VAL A 293 -2.06 9.90 3.23
CA VAL A 293 -3.20 9.06 2.85
C VAL A 293 -2.76 7.60 2.89
N LYS A 294 -3.64 6.73 3.42
CA LYS A 294 -3.39 5.29 3.46
C LYS A 294 -3.82 4.64 2.16
N LEU A 295 -2.98 3.74 1.68
CA LEU A 295 -3.24 2.93 0.51
C LEU A 295 -3.17 1.46 0.87
N LYS A 296 -3.92 0.65 0.16
CA LYS A 296 -3.94 -0.80 0.34
C LYS A 296 -3.60 -1.48 -0.97
N ALA A 297 -2.57 -2.31 -0.97
CA ALA A 297 -2.19 -3.14 -2.10
C ALA A 297 -2.41 -4.63 -1.77
N ILE A 298 -2.61 -5.44 -2.80
CA ILE A 298 -2.82 -6.88 -2.67
C ILE A 298 -1.69 -7.63 -3.39
N PHE A 299 -1.23 -8.70 -2.77
CA PHE A 299 -0.17 -9.58 -3.25
C PHE A 299 -0.61 -11.04 -3.13
N ASP A 300 -0.30 -11.84 -4.12
CA ASP A 300 -0.74 -13.26 -4.16
C ASP A 300 -0.14 -14.11 -3.03
N ASN A 301 1.12 -13.84 -2.65
CA ASN A 301 1.83 -14.51 -1.56
C ASN A 301 1.82 -16.04 -1.67
N LYS A 302 2.08 -16.59 -2.87
CA LYS A 302 2.02 -18.05 -3.13
C LYS A 302 3.09 -18.84 -2.39
N ASP A 303 4.18 -18.20 -2.05
CA ASP A 303 5.37 -18.73 -1.38
C ASP A 303 5.38 -18.48 0.14
N ASN A 304 4.34 -17.83 0.72
CA ASN A 304 4.23 -17.43 2.14
C ASN A 304 5.42 -16.60 2.65
#